data_16df5572aeb48f6794c4eaa427d22a06
#
_entry.id   16df5572aeb48f6794c4eaa427d22a06
#
_cell.length_a   1.000
_cell.length_b   1.000
_cell.length_c   1.000
_cell.angle_alpha   90.00
_cell.angle_beta   90.00
_cell.angle_gamma   90.00
#
_symmetry.space_group_name_H-M   'P 1'
#
loop_
_entity.id
_entity.type
_entity.pdbx_description
1 polymer ?
#
loop_
_entity_poly.entity_id
_entity_poly.type
_entity_poly.pdbx_seq_one_letter_code
_entity_poly.pdbx_strand_id
1 'polypeptide(L)'
;MGQNACMSHPSLSGGVCARTATWLAAVLLMCGAAHAAEVTVAVATNFAGPLARIAEGFTAATGHTLKTSAGATGKFYSQIVAGAPFEVLIAADDETPKKLVAEGHAAAGSNFTYAIGVLVLWSAQPGFVDDQGAVLGAGKFRKLAIANPKLAPYGQAGLEVIKAKGLTDAITPKLVTAESIAQAYQFVTTGNAELGFVALSQVAVPGKPVTGSYWRVPANLYGEIRQDAVLLKPGEKSAAAAALLAYLKSPAGKAVVRAYGYGG
;
A
#
# COMPACT_ATOMS: atom_id res chain seq x y z
N MET A 1 -25.21 -93.81 -46.54
CA MET A 1 -24.85 -93.22 -47.82
C MET A 1 -24.44 -91.73 -47.55
N GLY A 2 -23.16 -91.42 -47.90
CA GLY A 2 -22.57 -90.12 -48.27
C GLY A 2 -22.35 -89.17 -47.09
N GLN A 3 -21.24 -89.22 -46.46
CA GLN A 3 -19.92 -88.53 -46.73
C GLN A 3 -20.07 -87.13 -47.35
N ASN A 4 -19.62 -86.10 -46.62
CA ASN A 4 -18.42 -85.33 -47.00
C ASN A 4 -18.02 -84.33 -45.91
N ALA A 5 -16.76 -84.44 -45.62
CA ALA A 5 -15.98 -83.47 -44.77
C ALA A 5 -15.69 -82.17 -45.52
N CYS A 6 -15.60 -81.09 -44.89
CA CYS A 6 -14.78 -79.98 -45.34
C CYS A 6 -14.16 -79.20 -44.18
N MET A 7 -12.91 -78.92 -44.38
CA MET A 7 -11.86 -78.46 -43.51
C MET A 7 -12.05 -77.07 -42.89
N SER A 8 -11.59 -76.96 -41.72
CA SER A 8 -11.32 -75.74 -40.97
C SER A 8 -10.09 -74.94 -41.47
N HIS A 9 -10.20 -73.65 -41.53
CA HIS A 9 -9.03 -72.70 -41.45
C HIS A 9 -9.18 -71.74 -40.31
N PRO A 10 -8.14 -71.49 -39.52
CA PRO A 10 -8.17 -70.47 -38.52
C PRO A 10 -7.73 -69.13 -39.13
N SER A 11 -8.45 -68.06 -38.89
CA SER A 11 -8.04 -66.70 -39.18
C SER A 11 -7.50 -66.04 -37.93
N LEU A 12 -6.21 -65.75 -37.98
CA LEU A 12 -5.52 -64.81 -37.15
C LEU A 12 -5.88 -63.34 -37.47
N SER A 13 -6.41 -62.58 -36.55
CA SER A 13 -6.37 -61.10 -36.59
C SER A 13 -6.45 -60.65 -35.19
N GLY A 14 -5.33 -60.20 -34.55
CA GLY A 14 -4.84 -58.87 -34.82
C GLY A 14 -5.37 -57.95 -33.71
N GLY A 15 -5.00 -58.19 -32.43
CA GLY A 15 -5.23 -57.26 -31.33
C GLY A 15 -4.02 -56.36 -31.09
N VAL A 16 -3.97 -55.19 -31.74
CA VAL A 16 -3.03 -54.12 -31.43
C VAL A 16 -3.77 -52.79 -31.68
N CYS A 17 -4.53 -52.30 -30.72
CA CYS A 17 -5.00 -50.89 -30.70
C CYS A 17 -5.76 -50.57 -29.40
N ALA A 18 -5.16 -50.77 -28.23
CA ALA A 18 -5.79 -50.35 -26.98
C ALA A 18 -4.79 -49.87 -25.88
N ARG A 19 -3.58 -49.45 -26.26
CA ARG A 19 -2.57 -49.04 -25.25
C ARG A 19 -2.03 -47.62 -25.41
N THR A 20 -2.48 -46.83 -26.35
CA THR A 20 -1.99 -45.45 -26.58
C THR A 20 -2.93 -44.34 -26.11
N ALA A 21 -4.13 -44.65 -25.65
CA ALA A 21 -5.11 -43.63 -25.22
C ALA A 21 -5.01 -43.24 -23.72
N THR A 22 -4.24 -43.96 -22.90
CA THR A 22 -4.21 -43.77 -21.45
C THR A 22 -3.12 -42.80 -20.99
N TRP A 23 -2.18 -42.38 -21.85
CA TRP A 23 -1.08 -41.49 -21.47
C TRP A 23 -1.33 -40.00 -21.75
N LEU A 24 -2.38 -39.64 -22.51
CA LEU A 24 -2.72 -38.20 -22.75
C LEU A 24 -3.60 -37.58 -21.65
N ALA A 25 -4.27 -38.40 -20.83
CA ALA A 25 -5.13 -37.88 -19.75
C ALA A 25 -4.38 -37.51 -18.47
N ALA A 26 -3.11 -37.91 -18.30
CA ALA A 26 -2.35 -37.68 -17.07
C ALA A 26 -1.57 -36.35 -17.05
N VAL A 27 -1.45 -35.62 -18.16
CA VAL A 27 -0.67 -34.37 -18.25
C VAL A 27 -1.51 -33.13 -17.96
N LEU A 28 -2.83 -33.20 -17.89
CA LEU A 28 -3.74 -32.05 -17.72
C LEU A 28 -4.13 -31.76 -16.25
N LEU A 29 -3.60 -32.50 -15.27
CA LEU A 29 -3.99 -32.35 -13.85
C LEU A 29 -2.91 -31.74 -12.94
N MET A 30 -1.83 -31.19 -13.51
CA MET A 30 -0.88 -30.36 -12.74
C MET A 30 -1.13 -28.85 -12.95
N CYS A 31 -2.37 -28.41 -13.05
CA CYS A 31 -2.72 -27.06 -12.65
C CYS A 31 -2.58 -27.05 -11.11
N GLY A 32 -1.39 -26.73 -10.61
CA GLY A 32 -1.17 -26.49 -9.19
C GLY A 32 -2.26 -25.54 -8.69
N ALA A 33 -3.13 -26.02 -7.81
CA ALA A 33 -4.06 -25.18 -7.11
C ALA A 33 -3.23 -24.08 -6.44
N ALA A 34 -3.24 -22.87 -6.99
CA ALA A 34 -2.67 -21.71 -6.34
C ALA A 34 -3.45 -21.54 -5.04
N HIS A 35 -2.91 -22.06 -3.92
CA HIS A 35 -3.52 -21.89 -2.61
C HIS A 35 -3.62 -20.38 -2.33
N ALA A 36 -4.86 -19.93 -2.14
CA ALA A 36 -5.10 -18.60 -1.62
C ALA A 36 -4.32 -18.44 -0.29
N ALA A 37 -3.48 -17.43 -0.22
CA ALA A 37 -2.70 -17.12 0.98
C ALA A 37 -3.03 -15.72 1.45
N GLU A 38 -2.92 -15.48 2.75
CA GLU A 38 -3.11 -14.17 3.36
C GLU A 38 -1.74 -13.55 3.65
N VAL A 39 -1.49 -12.33 3.16
CA VAL A 39 -0.25 -11.57 3.40
C VAL A 39 -0.45 -10.60 4.55
N THR A 40 0.42 -10.66 5.56
CA THR A 40 0.41 -9.70 6.68
C THR A 40 1.19 -8.43 6.32
N VAL A 41 0.48 -7.30 6.26
CA VAL A 41 1.01 -6.04 5.77
C VAL A 41 0.98 -4.96 6.85
N ALA A 42 2.14 -4.36 7.14
CA ALA A 42 2.24 -3.10 7.86
C ALA A 42 2.14 -1.94 6.85
N VAL A 43 1.18 -1.05 6.99
CA VAL A 43 0.94 0.06 6.07
C VAL A 43 0.89 1.40 6.78
N ALA A 44 1.60 2.39 6.26
CA ALA A 44 1.50 3.76 6.71
C ALA A 44 0.08 4.30 6.49
N THR A 45 -0.49 4.98 7.48
CA THR A 45 -1.93 5.33 7.51
C THR A 45 -2.39 6.22 6.37
N ASN A 46 -1.49 7.01 5.76
CA ASN A 46 -1.78 7.79 4.55
C ASN A 46 -2.12 6.90 3.34
N PHE A 47 -1.59 5.67 3.32
CA PHE A 47 -1.77 4.72 2.21
C PHE A 47 -2.82 3.64 2.51
N ALA A 48 -3.46 3.66 3.67
CA ALA A 48 -4.45 2.64 4.05
C ALA A 48 -5.66 2.60 3.09
N GLY A 49 -6.19 3.76 2.68
CA GLY A 49 -7.27 3.85 1.69
C GLY A 49 -6.88 3.32 0.31
N PRO A 50 -5.77 3.81 -0.29
CA PRO A 50 -5.23 3.25 -1.53
C PRO A 50 -4.97 1.74 -1.45
N LEU A 51 -4.39 1.25 -0.35
CA LEU A 51 -4.12 -0.18 -0.18
C LEU A 51 -5.39 -1.03 -0.12
N ALA A 52 -6.46 -0.54 0.52
CA ALA A 52 -7.75 -1.22 0.50
C ALA A 52 -8.29 -1.39 -0.93
N ARG A 53 -8.16 -0.36 -1.77
CA ARG A 53 -8.54 -0.45 -3.18
C ARG A 53 -7.62 -1.37 -4.00
N ILE A 54 -6.30 -1.35 -3.70
CA ILE A 54 -5.33 -2.27 -4.29
C ILE A 54 -5.65 -3.71 -3.90
N ALA A 55 -6.05 -3.97 -2.64
CA ALA A 55 -6.38 -5.30 -2.15
C ALA A 55 -7.52 -5.95 -2.93
N GLU A 56 -8.55 -5.18 -3.31
CA GLU A 56 -9.64 -5.69 -4.16
C GLU A 56 -9.12 -6.21 -5.51
N GLY A 57 -8.32 -5.39 -6.22
CA GLY A 57 -7.74 -5.76 -7.51
C GLY A 57 -6.69 -6.87 -7.39
N PHE A 58 -5.88 -6.87 -6.33
CA PHE A 58 -4.91 -7.90 -6.04
C PHE A 58 -5.57 -9.25 -5.80
N THR A 59 -6.62 -9.28 -4.97
CA THR A 59 -7.39 -10.52 -4.70
C THR A 59 -8.05 -11.05 -5.98
N ALA A 60 -8.65 -10.17 -6.79
CA ALA A 60 -9.24 -10.57 -8.06
C ALA A 60 -8.21 -11.14 -9.05
N ALA A 61 -6.99 -10.62 -9.06
CA ALA A 61 -5.93 -11.04 -9.97
C ALA A 61 -5.17 -12.30 -9.53
N THR A 62 -5.08 -12.56 -8.22
CA THR A 62 -4.17 -13.59 -7.67
C THR A 62 -4.86 -14.62 -6.78
N GLY A 63 -6.06 -14.36 -6.29
CA GLY A 63 -6.74 -15.15 -5.27
C GLY A 63 -6.20 -14.93 -3.85
N HIS A 64 -5.08 -14.22 -3.67
CA HIS A 64 -4.52 -13.92 -2.35
C HIS A 64 -5.25 -12.77 -1.67
N THR A 65 -5.19 -12.73 -0.33
CA THR A 65 -5.81 -11.68 0.49
C THR A 65 -4.77 -10.93 1.32
N LEU A 66 -5.14 -9.75 1.85
CA LEU A 66 -4.28 -8.95 2.71
C LEU A 66 -4.88 -8.85 4.13
N LYS A 67 -4.04 -9.09 5.14
CA LYS A 67 -4.28 -8.72 6.52
C LYS A 67 -3.47 -7.48 6.84
N THR A 68 -4.14 -6.33 6.91
CA THR A 68 -3.47 -5.04 7.03
C THR A 68 -3.50 -4.49 8.45
N SER A 69 -2.36 -3.97 8.91
CA SER A 69 -2.25 -3.15 10.11
C SER A 69 -1.83 -1.75 9.70
N ALA A 70 -2.61 -0.73 10.05
CA ALA A 70 -2.32 0.66 9.71
C ALA A 70 -1.74 1.42 10.91
N GLY A 71 -0.65 2.17 10.68
CA GLY A 71 0.04 2.90 11.74
C GLY A 71 1.04 3.92 11.20
N ALA A 72 1.80 4.57 12.09
CA ALA A 72 2.92 5.41 11.70
C ALA A 72 4.14 4.53 11.34
N THR A 73 4.90 4.95 10.31
CA THR A 73 6.08 4.21 9.81
C THR A 73 7.08 3.91 10.94
N GLY A 74 7.41 4.90 11.78
CA GLY A 74 8.35 4.72 12.88
C GLY A 74 7.86 3.74 13.97
N LYS A 75 6.53 3.60 14.18
CA LYS A 75 5.98 2.55 15.06
C LYS A 75 6.18 1.16 14.47
N PHE A 76 5.97 1.01 13.16
CA PHE A 76 6.21 -0.26 12.48
C PHE A 76 7.68 -0.64 12.48
N TYR A 77 8.59 0.31 12.29
CA TYR A 77 10.01 0.05 12.45
C TYR A 77 10.31 -0.62 13.80
N SER A 78 9.83 -0.03 14.91
CA SER A 78 10.05 -0.58 16.25
C SER A 78 9.43 -1.97 16.44
N GLN A 79 8.24 -2.22 15.89
CA GLN A 79 7.57 -3.51 15.96
C GLN A 79 8.30 -4.58 15.14
N ILE A 80 8.78 -4.24 13.94
CA ILE A 80 9.51 -5.16 13.06
C ILE A 80 10.84 -5.57 13.69
N VAL A 81 11.59 -4.62 14.23
CA VAL A 81 12.83 -4.89 14.96
C VAL A 81 12.59 -5.76 16.21
N ALA A 82 11.44 -5.59 16.86
CA ALA A 82 11.01 -6.43 17.97
C ALA A 82 10.44 -7.80 17.53
N GLY A 83 10.48 -8.15 16.26
CA GLY A 83 10.07 -9.46 15.74
C GLY A 83 8.60 -9.59 15.35
N ALA A 84 7.87 -8.50 15.12
CA ALA A 84 6.49 -8.58 14.64
C ALA A 84 6.43 -9.30 13.27
N PRO A 85 5.47 -10.23 13.06
CA PRO A 85 5.46 -11.14 11.93
C PRO A 85 4.84 -10.52 10.66
N PHE A 86 5.17 -9.26 10.36
CA PHE A 86 4.77 -8.65 9.10
C PHE A 86 5.62 -9.20 7.95
N GLU A 87 4.99 -9.45 6.82
CA GLU A 87 5.66 -9.92 5.60
C GLU A 87 6.04 -8.79 4.67
N VAL A 88 5.26 -7.70 4.66
CA VAL A 88 5.49 -6.51 3.83
C VAL A 88 5.31 -5.26 4.67
N LEU A 89 6.22 -4.29 4.50
CA LEU A 89 6.05 -2.91 4.96
C LEU A 89 5.81 -2.01 3.76
N ILE A 90 4.75 -1.20 3.85
CA ILE A 90 4.44 -0.10 2.91
C ILE A 90 4.58 1.20 3.71
N ALA A 91 5.76 1.80 3.63
CA ALA A 91 6.17 2.94 4.45
C ALA A 91 5.75 4.29 3.84
N ALA A 92 5.76 5.34 4.66
CA ALA A 92 5.57 6.72 4.20
C ALA A 92 6.90 7.47 3.97
N ASP A 93 8.03 6.77 4.08
CA ASP A 93 9.39 7.24 3.77
C ASP A 93 10.18 6.16 3.03
N ASP A 94 11.37 6.49 2.57
CA ASP A 94 12.32 5.56 1.96
C ASP A 94 13.47 5.18 2.90
N GLU A 95 13.67 5.94 3.97
CA GLU A 95 14.75 5.72 4.94
C GLU A 95 14.48 4.48 5.81
N THR A 96 13.26 4.32 6.32
CA THR A 96 12.89 3.17 7.16
C THR A 96 13.05 1.84 6.43
N PRO A 97 12.56 1.65 5.19
CA PRO A 97 12.81 0.43 4.41
C PRO A 97 14.30 0.17 4.17
N LYS A 98 15.09 1.20 3.81
CA LYS A 98 16.55 1.07 3.64
C LYS A 98 17.25 0.64 4.93
N LYS A 99 16.86 1.22 6.07
CA LYS A 99 17.38 0.89 7.38
C LYS A 99 17.07 -0.56 7.76
N LEU A 100 15.83 -1.02 7.56
CA LEU A 100 15.44 -2.41 7.82
C LEU A 100 16.22 -3.40 6.95
N VAL A 101 16.53 -3.06 5.70
CA VAL A 101 17.42 -3.87 4.84
C VAL A 101 18.82 -3.92 5.41
N ALA A 102 19.41 -2.77 5.78
CA ALA A 102 20.76 -2.68 6.33
C ALA A 102 20.93 -3.45 7.65
N GLU A 103 19.88 -3.48 8.47
CA GLU A 103 19.84 -4.19 9.76
C GLU A 103 19.44 -5.66 9.64
N GLY A 104 19.18 -6.16 8.42
CA GLY A 104 18.85 -7.56 8.18
C GLY A 104 17.40 -7.97 8.51
N HIS A 105 16.50 -7.01 8.74
CA HIS A 105 15.07 -7.24 8.99
C HIS A 105 14.23 -7.33 7.71
N ALA A 106 14.80 -6.94 6.56
CA ALA A 106 14.15 -7.01 5.26
C ALA A 106 15.07 -7.64 4.20
N ALA A 107 14.49 -8.13 3.12
CA ALA A 107 15.22 -8.76 2.02
C ALA A 107 16.02 -7.72 1.24
N ALA A 108 17.30 -7.99 0.99
CA ALA A 108 18.18 -7.12 0.24
C ALA A 108 17.64 -6.86 -1.18
N GLY A 109 17.66 -5.59 -1.62
CA GLY A 109 17.21 -5.18 -2.95
C GLY A 109 15.69 -5.28 -3.19
N SER A 110 14.89 -5.57 -2.17
CA SER A 110 13.44 -5.66 -2.30
C SER A 110 12.72 -4.32 -2.19
N ASN A 111 13.36 -3.31 -1.60
CA ASN A 111 12.76 -1.98 -1.45
C ASN A 111 12.67 -1.25 -2.78
N PHE A 112 11.57 -0.52 -2.97
CA PHE A 112 11.36 0.36 -4.12
C PHE A 112 10.36 1.46 -3.79
N THR A 113 10.52 2.60 -4.44
CA THR A 113 9.58 3.71 -4.33
C THR A 113 8.30 3.37 -5.09
N TYR A 114 7.17 3.35 -4.38
CA TYR A 114 5.86 3.09 -4.97
C TYR A 114 5.03 4.37 -5.16
N ALA A 115 5.37 5.46 -4.43
CA ALA A 115 4.63 6.72 -4.47
C ALA A 115 5.48 7.90 -3.98
N ILE A 116 5.15 9.11 -4.44
CA ILE A 116 5.60 10.38 -3.85
C ILE A 116 4.40 11.01 -3.16
N GLY A 117 4.53 11.24 -1.86
CA GLY A 117 3.47 11.80 -1.03
C GLY A 117 3.23 13.28 -1.30
N VAL A 118 1.98 13.72 -1.22
CA VAL A 118 1.59 15.12 -1.37
C VAL A 118 0.99 15.63 -0.07
N LEU A 119 1.61 16.65 0.50
CA LEU A 119 1.16 17.33 1.71
C LEU A 119 0.10 18.38 1.37
N VAL A 120 -0.95 18.44 2.17
CA VAL A 120 -1.94 19.51 2.12
C VAL A 120 -2.18 20.09 3.51
N LEU A 121 -2.46 21.39 3.58
CA LEU A 121 -3.10 22.00 4.73
C LEU A 121 -4.60 21.92 4.49
N TRP A 122 -5.34 21.33 5.41
CA TRP A 122 -6.78 21.07 5.26
C TRP A 122 -7.58 21.53 6.46
N SER A 123 -8.81 21.94 6.20
CA SER A 123 -9.88 22.17 7.17
C SER A 123 -11.15 21.48 6.75
N ALA A 124 -11.92 20.96 7.71
CA ALA A 124 -13.25 20.44 7.44
C ALA A 124 -14.27 21.55 7.08
N GLN A 125 -13.93 22.81 7.32
CA GLN A 125 -14.77 23.96 7.02
C GLN A 125 -14.57 24.41 5.56
N PRO A 126 -15.63 24.51 4.74
CA PRO A 126 -15.52 25.07 3.40
C PRO A 126 -15.02 26.53 3.42
N GLY A 127 -14.06 26.84 2.52
CA GLY A 127 -13.52 28.18 2.37
C GLY A 127 -12.63 28.68 3.52
N PHE A 128 -12.34 27.87 4.52
CA PHE A 128 -11.47 28.26 5.63
C PHE A 128 -9.98 28.28 5.22
N VAL A 129 -9.58 27.39 4.32
CA VAL A 129 -8.25 27.36 3.69
C VAL A 129 -8.39 27.80 2.25
N ASP A 130 -7.67 28.86 1.89
CA ASP A 130 -7.54 29.32 0.51
C ASP A 130 -6.45 28.50 -0.24
N ASP A 131 -6.35 28.68 -1.54
CA ASP A 131 -5.42 27.98 -2.43
C ASP A 131 -3.95 28.39 -2.28
N GLN A 132 -3.64 29.34 -1.39
CA GLN A 132 -2.29 29.82 -1.06
C GLN A 132 -1.88 29.55 0.40
N GLY A 133 -2.79 29.04 1.22
CA GLY A 133 -2.56 28.75 2.64
C GLY A 133 -2.34 30.01 3.48
N ALA A 134 -2.94 31.14 3.10
CA ALA A 134 -2.78 32.42 3.79
C ALA A 134 -3.28 32.36 5.25
N VAL A 135 -4.20 31.46 5.56
CA VAL A 135 -4.72 31.20 6.91
C VAL A 135 -3.62 30.89 7.94
N LEU A 136 -2.50 30.24 7.51
CA LEU A 136 -1.35 29.98 8.40
C LEU A 136 -0.73 31.26 8.91
N GLY A 137 -0.44 32.22 8.01
CA GLY A 137 0.13 33.51 8.37
C GLY A 137 -0.85 34.43 9.06
N ALA A 138 -2.14 34.37 8.72
CA ALA A 138 -3.19 35.15 9.38
C ALA A 138 -3.40 34.73 10.84
N GLY A 139 -3.04 33.50 11.21
CA GLY A 139 -3.11 33.00 12.58
C GLY A 139 -4.50 32.92 13.20
N LYS A 140 -5.56 33.06 12.41
CA LYS A 140 -6.96 33.06 12.87
C LYS A 140 -7.52 31.65 13.10
N PHE A 141 -6.75 30.83 13.83
CA PHE A 141 -7.14 29.49 14.29
C PHE A 141 -6.51 29.23 15.66
N ARG A 142 -7.08 28.31 16.42
CA ARG A 142 -6.61 27.95 17.76
C ARG A 142 -5.68 26.75 17.73
N LYS A 143 -5.98 25.75 16.90
CA LYS A 143 -5.24 24.48 16.84
C LYS A 143 -4.96 24.04 15.41
N LEU A 144 -3.73 23.60 15.20
CA LEU A 144 -3.25 22.96 13.98
C LEU A 144 -2.77 21.54 14.29
N ALA A 145 -3.42 20.54 13.72
CA ALA A 145 -3.04 19.14 13.88
C ALA A 145 -1.86 18.79 12.96
N ILE A 146 -0.87 18.10 13.52
CA ILE A 146 0.21 17.45 12.77
C ILE A 146 0.40 16.01 13.25
N ALA A 147 0.85 15.12 12.40
CA ALA A 147 1.36 13.84 12.86
C ALA A 147 2.66 14.03 13.65
N ASN A 148 2.99 13.10 14.56
CA ASN A 148 4.24 13.15 15.29
C ASN A 148 5.45 13.13 14.35
N PRO A 149 6.25 14.21 14.26
CA PRO A 149 7.34 14.32 13.28
C PRO A 149 8.45 13.29 13.49
N LYS A 150 8.58 12.72 14.70
CA LYS A 150 9.55 11.65 15.00
C LYS A 150 9.13 10.28 14.44
N LEU A 151 7.85 10.09 14.10
CA LEU A 151 7.27 8.81 13.72
C LEU A 151 6.63 8.83 12.33
N ALA A 152 6.30 10.02 11.81
CA ALA A 152 5.51 10.17 10.61
C ALA A 152 6.10 11.25 9.68
N PRO A 153 6.53 10.90 8.46
CA PRO A 153 7.15 11.82 7.50
C PRO A 153 6.30 13.04 7.16
N TYR A 154 4.99 12.87 7.06
CA TYR A 154 4.07 14.01 6.84
C TYR A 154 4.07 15.02 8.00
N GLY A 155 4.33 14.56 9.23
CA GLY A 155 4.48 15.46 10.38
C GLY A 155 5.74 16.29 10.28
N GLN A 156 6.85 15.67 9.86
CA GLN A 156 8.11 16.36 9.60
C GLN A 156 7.94 17.39 8.46
N ALA A 157 7.32 17.00 7.35
CA ALA A 157 7.02 17.89 6.24
C ALA A 157 6.16 19.10 6.67
N GLY A 158 5.18 18.90 7.55
CA GLY A 158 4.38 20.00 8.11
C GLY A 158 5.20 21.00 8.93
N LEU A 159 6.16 20.52 9.74
CA LEU A 159 7.10 21.41 10.47
C LEU A 159 8.02 22.17 9.53
N GLU A 160 8.48 21.53 8.45
CA GLU A 160 9.32 22.18 7.43
C GLU A 160 8.58 23.33 6.74
N VAL A 161 7.31 23.14 6.40
CA VAL A 161 6.45 24.22 5.84
C VAL A 161 6.34 25.39 6.81
N ILE A 162 6.05 25.13 8.11
CA ILE A 162 5.94 26.16 9.15
C ILE A 162 7.24 26.93 9.24
N LYS A 163 8.39 26.24 9.26
CA LYS A 163 9.73 26.82 9.30
C LYS A 163 10.03 27.64 8.04
N ALA A 164 9.77 27.08 6.84
CA ALA A 164 10.02 27.76 5.57
C ALA A 164 9.20 29.04 5.41
N LYS A 165 8.03 29.11 6.05
CA LYS A 165 7.20 30.33 6.09
C LYS A 165 7.59 31.30 7.23
N GLY A 166 8.58 30.98 8.06
CA GLY A 166 8.99 31.81 9.20
C GLY A 166 7.95 31.89 10.34
N LEU A 167 7.08 30.88 10.44
CA LEU A 167 5.94 30.90 11.37
C LEU A 167 6.13 30.03 12.62
N THR A 168 7.36 29.55 12.88
CA THR A 168 7.64 28.57 13.95
C THR A 168 7.14 29.07 15.31
N ASP A 169 7.52 30.28 15.74
CA ASP A 169 7.17 30.79 17.05
C ASP A 169 5.66 31.05 17.20
N ALA A 170 5.03 31.52 16.13
CA ALA A 170 3.60 31.84 16.13
C ALA A 170 2.71 30.57 16.13
N ILE A 171 3.17 29.47 15.51
CA ILE A 171 2.38 28.26 15.32
C ILE A 171 2.68 27.19 16.38
N THR A 172 3.92 27.09 16.88
CA THR A 172 4.29 26.07 17.88
C THR A 172 3.31 25.98 19.06
N PRO A 173 2.83 27.09 19.66
CA PRO A 173 1.86 27.02 20.77
C PRO A 173 0.48 26.48 20.37
N LYS A 174 0.18 26.43 19.07
CA LYS A 174 -1.10 25.99 18.51
C LYS A 174 -1.06 24.54 18.00
N LEU A 175 0.14 23.90 18.01
CA LEU A 175 0.28 22.55 17.51
C LEU A 175 -0.40 21.51 18.39
N VAL A 176 -1.13 20.62 17.77
CA VAL A 176 -1.64 19.40 18.38
C VAL A 176 -1.01 18.21 17.66
N THR A 177 -0.18 17.48 18.38
CA THR A 177 0.55 16.33 17.83
C THR A 177 -0.28 15.06 17.94
N ALA A 178 -0.54 14.45 16.79
CA ALA A 178 -1.21 13.16 16.65
C ALA A 178 -0.19 12.03 16.51
N GLU A 179 -0.53 10.81 16.89
CA GLU A 179 0.37 9.66 16.75
C GLU A 179 0.62 9.22 15.30
N SER A 180 -0.32 9.53 14.40
CA SER A 180 -0.26 9.21 12.98
C SER A 180 -0.96 10.27 12.14
N ILE A 181 -0.74 10.24 10.81
CA ILE A 181 -1.41 11.17 9.91
C ILE A 181 -2.93 10.93 9.84
N ALA A 182 -3.40 9.69 10.07
CA ALA A 182 -4.83 9.41 10.18
C ALA A 182 -5.44 10.08 11.41
N GLN A 183 -4.77 10.07 12.54
CA GLN A 183 -5.26 10.74 13.74
C GLN A 183 -5.22 12.27 13.58
N ALA A 184 -4.20 12.83 12.90
CA ALA A 184 -4.19 14.27 12.57
C ALA A 184 -5.40 14.66 11.71
N TYR A 185 -5.72 13.87 10.69
CA TYR A 185 -6.93 14.02 9.87
C TYR A 185 -8.20 13.95 10.74
N GLN A 186 -8.25 12.98 11.66
CA GLN A 186 -9.37 12.78 12.58
C GLN A 186 -9.59 13.99 13.50
N PHE A 187 -8.53 14.60 14.05
CA PHE A 187 -8.65 15.80 14.88
C PHE A 187 -9.34 16.96 14.15
N VAL A 188 -9.07 17.11 12.85
CA VAL A 188 -9.73 18.14 12.03
C VAL A 188 -11.17 17.74 11.70
N THR A 189 -11.41 16.49 11.32
CA THR A 189 -12.74 15.98 10.97
C THR A 189 -13.73 16.12 12.15
N THR A 190 -13.25 15.90 13.37
CA THR A 190 -14.06 15.97 14.61
C THR A 190 -14.09 17.36 15.25
N GLY A 191 -13.45 18.38 14.65
CA GLY A 191 -13.41 19.74 15.17
C GLY A 191 -12.48 19.93 16.38
N ASN A 192 -11.66 18.93 16.72
CA ASN A 192 -10.65 19.05 17.77
C ASN A 192 -9.45 19.93 17.34
N ALA A 193 -9.31 20.18 16.05
CA ALA A 193 -8.44 21.18 15.45
C ALA A 193 -9.16 21.82 14.25
N GLU A 194 -8.94 23.11 14.02
CA GLU A 194 -9.51 23.80 12.86
C GLU A 194 -8.76 23.50 11.59
N LEU A 195 -7.46 23.22 11.69
CA LEU A 195 -6.52 22.96 10.61
C LEU A 195 -5.72 21.69 10.86
N GLY A 196 -5.26 21.07 9.80
CA GLY A 196 -4.28 19.99 9.88
C GLY A 196 -3.41 19.88 8.64
N PHE A 197 -2.13 19.57 8.84
CA PHE A 197 -1.30 19.04 7.78
C PHE A 197 -1.59 17.55 7.62
N VAL A 198 -2.12 17.18 6.44
CA VAL A 198 -2.58 15.82 6.14
C VAL A 198 -2.11 15.40 4.74
N ALA A 199 -2.28 14.11 4.41
CA ALA A 199 -1.97 13.63 3.06
C ALA A 199 -3.12 13.94 2.10
N LEU A 200 -2.80 14.33 0.87
CA LEU A 200 -3.81 14.56 -0.17
C LEU A 200 -4.70 13.32 -0.38
N SER A 201 -4.14 12.13 -0.28
CA SER A 201 -4.87 10.85 -0.37
C SER A 201 -5.99 10.66 0.65
N GLN A 202 -5.97 11.40 1.76
CA GLN A 202 -7.03 11.36 2.78
C GLN A 202 -8.17 12.32 2.47
N VAL A 203 -7.90 13.37 1.71
CA VAL A 203 -8.84 14.44 1.37
C VAL A 203 -9.45 14.22 -0.02
N ALA A 204 -8.62 13.90 -1.01
CA ALA A 204 -9.03 13.67 -2.38
C ALA A 204 -9.21 12.16 -2.65
N VAL A 205 -10.27 11.57 -2.09
CA VAL A 205 -10.59 10.15 -2.30
C VAL A 205 -11.31 9.97 -3.64
N PRO A 206 -10.83 9.09 -4.54
CA PRO A 206 -11.47 8.87 -5.84
C PRO A 206 -12.97 8.52 -5.72
N GLY A 207 -13.79 9.17 -6.55
CA GLY A 207 -15.24 8.97 -6.56
C GLY A 207 -16.01 9.63 -5.41
N LYS A 208 -15.33 10.37 -4.54
CA LYS A 208 -15.97 11.14 -3.46
C LYS A 208 -15.73 12.64 -3.67
N PRO A 209 -16.72 13.51 -3.37
CA PRO A 209 -16.49 14.94 -3.35
C PRO A 209 -15.47 15.29 -2.26
N VAL A 210 -14.60 16.24 -2.54
CA VAL A 210 -13.72 16.81 -1.51
C VAL A 210 -14.57 17.60 -0.53
N THR A 211 -14.44 17.30 0.75
CA THR A 211 -15.13 18.02 1.82
C THR A 211 -14.18 19.05 2.45
N GLY A 212 -14.75 20.20 2.87
CA GLY A 212 -13.98 21.28 3.46
C GLY A 212 -13.20 22.10 2.44
N SER A 213 -12.02 22.55 2.82
CA SER A 213 -11.11 23.34 1.98
C SER A 213 -9.66 22.96 2.25
N TYR A 214 -8.81 23.02 1.23
CA TYR A 214 -7.41 22.67 1.40
C TYR A 214 -6.48 23.50 0.50
N TRP A 215 -5.27 23.68 0.95
CA TRP A 215 -4.15 24.19 0.19
C TRP A 215 -3.18 23.05 -0.12
N ARG A 216 -2.93 22.80 -1.41
CA ARG A 216 -1.85 21.90 -1.82
C ARG A 216 -0.53 22.61 -1.59
N VAL A 217 0.25 22.12 -0.63
CA VAL A 217 1.53 22.75 -0.28
C VAL A 217 2.52 22.61 -1.44
N PRO A 218 3.15 23.71 -1.90
CA PRO A 218 4.21 23.65 -2.90
C PRO A 218 5.38 22.77 -2.46
N ALA A 219 5.88 21.94 -3.38
CA ALA A 219 6.93 20.95 -3.10
C ALA A 219 8.27 21.57 -2.65
N ASN A 220 8.51 22.85 -2.91
CA ASN A 220 9.71 23.56 -2.46
C ASN A 220 9.66 24.02 -0.99
N LEU A 221 8.56 23.81 -0.29
CA LEU A 221 8.41 24.18 1.11
C LEU A 221 8.70 23.02 2.10
N TYR A 222 8.86 21.80 1.59
CA TYR A 222 9.18 20.61 2.39
C TYR A 222 9.98 19.60 1.57
N GLY A 223 10.67 18.68 2.24
CA GLY A 223 11.40 17.60 1.58
C GLY A 223 10.45 16.63 0.86
N GLU A 224 10.91 16.03 -0.25
CA GLU A 224 10.12 15.04 -1.00
C GLU A 224 9.73 13.87 -0.07
N ILE A 225 8.44 13.59 0.01
CA ILE A 225 7.91 12.46 0.80
C ILE A 225 7.95 11.21 -0.08
N ARG A 226 9.16 10.68 -0.30
CA ARG A 226 9.39 9.45 -1.06
C ARG A 226 8.95 8.26 -0.22
N GLN A 227 8.11 7.38 -0.76
CA GLN A 227 7.49 6.29 -0.03
C GLN A 227 7.90 4.95 -0.65
N ASP A 228 8.58 4.12 0.13
CA ASP A 228 9.06 2.81 -0.30
C ASP A 228 8.23 1.67 0.31
N ALA A 229 8.08 0.60 -0.48
CA ALA A 229 7.63 -0.70 -0.02
C ALA A 229 8.82 -1.65 0.05
N VAL A 230 8.80 -2.59 1.00
CA VAL A 230 9.87 -3.57 1.21
C VAL A 230 9.33 -4.92 1.65
N LEU A 231 9.98 -6.00 1.22
CA LEU A 231 9.73 -7.37 1.67
C LEU A 231 10.48 -7.61 2.99
N LEU A 232 9.75 -7.94 4.04
CA LEU A 232 10.34 -8.23 5.35
C LEU A 232 10.79 -9.70 5.45
N LYS A 233 11.69 -10.00 6.38
CA LYS A 233 12.24 -11.36 6.58
C LYS A 233 11.17 -12.45 6.69
N PRO A 234 10.05 -12.28 7.45
CA PRO A 234 9.00 -13.30 7.49
C PRO A 234 8.37 -13.60 6.12
N GLY A 235 8.37 -12.61 5.20
CA GLY A 235 7.78 -12.74 3.87
C GLY A 235 8.71 -13.29 2.80
N GLU A 236 10.00 -13.53 3.05
CA GLU A 236 10.99 -13.91 2.02
C GLU A 236 10.61 -15.19 1.24
N LYS A 237 9.90 -16.11 1.88
CA LYS A 237 9.41 -17.36 1.26
C LYS A 237 7.95 -17.29 0.82
N SER A 238 7.28 -16.16 1.02
CA SER A 238 5.86 -15.97 0.69
C SER A 238 5.71 -15.55 -0.78
N ALA A 239 5.22 -16.46 -1.61
CA ALA A 239 4.88 -16.14 -2.99
C ALA A 239 3.81 -15.04 -3.08
N ALA A 240 2.86 -15.02 -2.13
CA ALA A 240 1.81 -14.01 -2.05
C ALA A 240 2.37 -12.62 -1.70
N ALA A 241 3.35 -12.52 -0.78
CA ALA A 241 4.02 -11.26 -0.47
C ALA A 241 4.81 -10.72 -1.67
N ALA A 242 5.53 -11.59 -2.37
CA ALA A 242 6.21 -11.23 -3.61
C ALA A 242 5.23 -10.76 -4.69
N ALA A 243 4.09 -11.45 -4.85
CA ALA A 243 3.02 -11.08 -5.78
C ALA A 243 2.42 -9.70 -5.43
N LEU A 244 2.25 -9.36 -4.15
CA LEU A 244 1.78 -8.04 -3.72
C LEU A 244 2.75 -6.93 -4.15
N LEU A 245 4.06 -7.11 -3.92
CA LEU A 245 5.06 -6.14 -4.36
C LEU A 245 5.11 -5.99 -5.89
N ALA A 246 4.93 -7.09 -6.63
CA ALA A 246 4.80 -7.06 -8.07
C ALA A 246 3.53 -6.33 -8.52
N TYR A 247 2.41 -6.55 -7.83
CA TYR A 247 1.14 -5.87 -8.14
C TYR A 247 1.24 -4.36 -7.90
N LEU A 248 1.89 -3.91 -6.83
CA LEU A 248 2.16 -2.48 -6.57
C LEU A 248 2.94 -1.82 -7.73
N LYS A 249 3.87 -2.54 -8.34
CA LYS A 249 4.66 -2.07 -9.51
C LYS A 249 3.88 -2.12 -10.82
N SER A 250 2.78 -2.87 -10.90
CA SER A 250 2.00 -3.06 -12.11
C SER A 250 1.27 -1.79 -12.56
N PRO A 251 0.84 -1.71 -13.84
CA PRO A 251 0.00 -0.60 -14.31
C PRO A 251 -1.28 -0.42 -13.48
N ALA A 252 -1.90 -1.51 -13.01
CA ALA A 252 -3.11 -1.48 -12.19
C ALA A 252 -2.84 -0.87 -10.81
N GLY A 253 -1.78 -1.32 -10.10
CA GLY A 253 -1.37 -0.76 -8.82
C GLY A 253 -1.02 0.73 -8.94
N LYS A 254 -0.20 1.09 -9.94
CA LYS A 254 0.16 2.49 -10.21
C LYS A 254 -1.04 3.38 -10.56
N ALA A 255 -2.05 2.83 -11.23
CA ALA A 255 -3.28 3.59 -11.55
C ALA A 255 -4.04 3.97 -10.27
N VAL A 256 -4.14 3.06 -9.30
CA VAL A 256 -4.74 3.36 -7.99
C VAL A 256 -3.93 4.43 -7.26
N VAL A 257 -2.60 4.29 -7.20
CA VAL A 257 -1.71 5.27 -6.56
C VAL A 257 -1.94 6.68 -7.14
N ARG A 258 -1.92 6.81 -8.46
CA ARG A 258 -2.17 8.10 -9.14
C ARG A 258 -3.58 8.65 -8.88
N ALA A 259 -4.60 7.78 -8.85
CA ALA A 259 -5.98 8.19 -8.61
C ALA A 259 -6.17 8.85 -7.23
N TYR A 260 -5.38 8.45 -6.23
CA TYR A 260 -5.37 9.09 -4.90
C TYR A 260 -4.47 10.33 -4.80
N GLY A 261 -3.97 10.85 -5.92
CA GLY A 261 -3.22 12.10 -5.98
C GLY A 261 -1.75 12.01 -5.59
N TYR A 262 -1.17 10.80 -5.50
CA TYR A 262 0.27 10.63 -5.34
C TYR A 262 1.01 11.03 -6.61
N GLY A 263 2.23 11.55 -6.45
CA GLY A 263 3.19 11.76 -7.51
C GLY A 263 3.98 10.47 -7.83
N GLY A 264 4.65 10.45 -8.98
CA GLY A 264 5.52 9.36 -9.45
C GLY A 264 5.10 8.74 -10.77
#